data_13de08124d44b821deefa763dd3d4796
#
_entry.id   13de08124d44b821deefa763dd3d4796
#
_cell.length_a   1.000
_cell.length_b   1.000
_cell.length_c   1.000
_cell.angle_alpha   90.00
_cell.angle_beta   90.00
_cell.angle_gamma   90.00
#
_symmetry.space_group_name_H-M   'P 1'
#
loop_
_entity.id
_entity.type
_entity.pdbx_description
1 polymer ?
#
loop_
_entity_poly.entity_id
_entity_poly.type
_entity_poly.pdbx_seq_one_letter_code
_entity_poly.pdbx_strand_id
1 'polypeptide(L)'
;EEIKLYGMPRPLLDRRGGIAKQCRRGYSLLLLSLYQNPLPISTDFPPFCTLRPQKSDKGRGECGNFAKNFSFSFLPDIIEVVFRTTGKIPVYQQEGILLKRIFTKALCLVCAGALALSLAACGGKADSAASSTASSSALGSASDYDYQNFNYSDGLDEKGYWEGIRALDYVTLPEDFASVAIKRSDVEPTSEEVEEQISNLLSQYSSTEHITDRAAADGDTVDINYVGSVNNVEFTGGSAENYDLTLGSGTFIDGFEDQIIGHKPGETFDVNVTFPDGYSDSTDASGNTVKLSGQKAVFTVTLNYISESVLPELTDSWVASTFGTSNNIYTVEALRAYYQDQLYTSNLNTAVMDDLLENSTFKSIPQQVMDYQVNQCLNYYSTLAGYYGYDLDGLVQNLLGYESTDAMLAHLESSLENYSKEALLYQAVAESLDITPTQEQLDAYSDYKDTYGQNYCTMVALMDAVTSTLTSGAVVS
;
A
#
# COMPACT_ATOMS: atom_id res chain seq x y z
N GLU A 1 -45.46 -12.36 26.36
CA GLU A 1 -44.53 -11.90 27.41
C GLU A 1 -43.48 -11.00 26.75
N GLU A 2 -43.62 -9.69 27.09
CA GLU A 2 -42.76 -8.60 26.57
C GLU A 2 -41.38 -8.64 27.25
N ILE A 3 -40.32 -8.70 26.48
CA ILE A 3 -38.94 -8.41 26.95
C ILE A 3 -38.68 -6.93 26.66
N LYS A 4 -38.65 -6.14 27.73
CA LYS A 4 -38.23 -4.73 27.70
C LYS A 4 -36.72 -4.62 27.46
N LEU A 5 -36.32 -4.10 26.29
CA LEU A 5 -34.97 -3.61 26.02
C LEU A 5 -34.88 -2.12 26.41
N TYR A 6 -34.13 -1.81 27.43
CA TYR A 6 -33.79 -0.45 27.86
C TYR A 6 -32.57 0.06 27.14
N GLY A 7 -32.70 1.21 26.47
CA GLY A 7 -31.63 2.21 26.40
C GLY A 7 -30.74 2.27 25.16
N MET A 8 -31.34 2.55 23.97
CA MET A 8 -30.62 3.23 22.91
C MET A 8 -31.47 4.41 22.40
N PRO A 9 -30.90 5.62 22.25
CA PRO A 9 -31.64 6.75 21.67
C PRO A 9 -31.83 6.50 20.17
N ARG A 10 -33.09 6.61 19.73
CA ARG A 10 -33.49 6.54 18.32
C ARG A 10 -32.95 7.77 17.58
N PRO A 11 -32.36 7.64 16.40
CA PRO A 11 -32.05 8.80 15.57
C PRO A 11 -33.36 9.40 15.04
N LEU A 12 -33.50 10.71 15.21
CA LEU A 12 -34.56 11.50 14.62
C LEU A 12 -34.41 11.54 13.10
N LEU A 13 -35.36 10.92 12.41
CA LEU A 13 -35.50 11.02 10.95
C LEU A 13 -36.09 12.41 10.63
N ASP A 14 -35.27 13.33 10.17
CA ASP A 14 -35.74 14.55 9.52
C ASP A 14 -35.93 14.30 8.02
N ARG A 15 -37.14 14.64 7.54
CA ARG A 15 -37.61 14.40 6.18
C ARG A 15 -36.97 15.29 5.10
N ARG A 16 -35.81 15.90 5.35
CA ARG A 16 -35.14 16.83 4.41
C ARG A 16 -33.65 16.64 4.38
N GLY A 17 -33.13 15.52 3.98
CA GLY A 17 -31.78 15.40 3.41
C GLY A 17 -30.56 16.01 4.16
N GLY A 18 -30.72 16.44 5.42
CA GLY A 18 -29.70 17.21 6.14
C GLY A 18 -28.63 16.39 6.91
N ILE A 19 -28.91 15.13 7.19
CA ILE A 19 -28.02 14.32 8.07
C ILE A 19 -26.75 13.86 7.35
N ALA A 20 -26.81 13.64 6.06
CA ALA A 20 -25.65 13.24 5.26
C ALA A 20 -24.55 14.32 5.20
N LYS A 21 -24.92 15.61 5.18
CA LYS A 21 -23.94 16.72 5.14
C LYS A 21 -23.23 16.96 6.48
N GLN A 22 -23.86 16.63 7.60
CA GLN A 22 -23.26 16.90 8.92
C GLN A 22 -22.27 15.80 9.33
N CYS A 23 -22.49 14.56 8.90
CA CYS A 23 -21.50 13.48 9.06
C CYS A 23 -20.26 13.69 8.17
N ARG A 24 -20.45 14.15 6.91
CA ARG A 24 -19.32 14.45 5.99
C ARG A 24 -18.39 15.54 6.53
N ARG A 25 -18.91 16.60 7.17
CA ARG A 25 -18.07 17.65 7.78
C ARG A 25 -17.27 17.17 9.00
N GLY A 26 -17.78 16.20 9.75
CA GLY A 26 -17.10 15.64 10.92
C GLY A 26 -15.86 14.83 10.55
N TYR A 27 -15.91 14.07 9.47
CA TYR A 27 -14.78 13.23 9.02
C TYR A 27 -13.70 14.04 8.30
N SER A 28 -14.07 15.03 7.51
CA SER A 28 -13.11 15.96 6.89
C SER A 28 -12.34 16.77 7.92
N LEU A 29 -13.01 17.18 9.01
CA LEU A 29 -12.37 17.89 10.15
C LEU A 29 -11.48 16.96 10.98
N LEU A 30 -11.79 15.66 11.08
CA LEU A 30 -10.95 14.70 11.81
C LEU A 30 -9.64 14.39 11.06
N LEU A 31 -9.70 14.27 9.74
CA LEU A 31 -8.50 14.11 8.90
C LEU A 31 -7.66 15.39 8.89
N LEU A 32 -8.28 16.56 8.80
CA LEU A 32 -7.57 17.85 8.91
C LEU A 32 -7.02 18.08 10.32
N SER A 33 -7.73 17.64 11.38
CA SER A 33 -7.26 17.73 12.77
C SER A 33 -6.07 16.83 13.05
N LEU A 34 -5.99 15.67 12.42
CA LEU A 34 -4.79 14.79 12.50
C LEU A 34 -3.59 15.38 11.75
N TYR A 35 -3.85 16.24 10.74
CA TYR A 35 -2.82 16.91 9.96
C TYR A 35 -2.29 18.20 10.64
N GLN A 36 -3.14 18.90 11.44
CA GLN A 36 -2.79 20.17 12.07
C GLN A 36 -2.42 20.08 13.55
N ASN A 37 -2.79 18.99 14.23
CA ASN A 37 -2.42 18.75 15.62
C ASN A 37 -2.18 17.24 15.80
N PRO A 38 -0.92 16.78 15.69
CA PRO A 38 -0.60 15.42 16.10
C PRO A 38 -0.91 15.30 17.60
N LEU A 39 -1.81 14.40 17.95
CA LEU A 39 -2.03 14.05 19.36
C LEU A 39 -0.67 13.65 19.94
N PRO A 40 -0.33 14.06 21.17
CA PRO A 40 0.88 13.61 21.80
C PRO A 40 0.80 12.09 21.92
N ILE A 41 1.56 11.40 21.06
CA ILE A 41 1.77 9.97 21.16
C ILE A 41 2.53 9.79 22.47
N SER A 42 1.93 9.07 23.41
CA SER A 42 2.62 8.57 24.59
C SER A 42 3.89 7.88 24.11
N THR A 43 5.05 8.32 24.65
CA THR A 43 6.38 7.82 24.30
C THR A 43 6.67 6.45 24.90
N ASP A 44 5.67 5.61 25.12
CA ASP A 44 5.78 4.28 25.72
C ASP A 44 5.64 3.17 24.64
N PHE A 45 6.45 3.26 23.59
CA PHE A 45 6.78 2.11 22.77
C PHE A 45 8.17 1.62 23.15
N PRO A 46 8.36 0.30 23.35
CA PRO A 46 9.69 -0.24 23.60
C PRO A 46 10.59 0.03 22.38
N PRO A 47 11.88 0.37 22.59
CA PRO A 47 12.78 0.71 21.50
C PRO A 47 12.98 -0.51 20.59
N PHE A 48 12.64 -0.34 19.33
CA PHE A 48 12.95 -1.31 18.28
C PHE A 48 14.46 -1.58 18.24
N CYS A 49 14.79 -2.84 18.16
CA CYS A 49 16.16 -3.36 18.09
C CYS A 49 16.91 -2.72 16.91
N THR A 50 17.88 -1.85 17.18
CA THR A 50 18.81 -1.35 16.18
C THR A 50 19.81 -2.44 15.84
N LEU A 51 19.64 -3.11 14.73
CA LEU A 51 20.69 -3.93 14.12
C LEU A 51 21.83 -3.03 13.67
N ARG A 52 22.91 -2.96 14.45
CA ARG A 52 24.18 -2.42 14.00
C ARG A 52 24.88 -3.45 13.10
N PRO A 53 25.40 -3.07 11.93
CA PRO A 53 26.22 -3.98 11.13
C PRO A 53 27.53 -4.24 11.86
N GLN A 54 27.80 -5.51 12.20
CA GLN A 54 29.14 -5.94 12.62
C GLN A 54 30.11 -5.86 11.44
N LYS A 55 31.14 -5.05 11.58
CA LYS A 55 32.35 -5.14 10.75
C LYS A 55 33.04 -6.46 11.07
N SER A 56 33.01 -7.42 10.16
CA SER A 56 33.92 -8.55 10.16
C SER A 56 34.93 -8.38 9.03
N ASP A 57 36.18 -8.24 9.42
CA ASP A 57 37.35 -8.37 8.56
C ASP A 57 37.55 -9.84 8.18
N LYS A 58 37.90 -10.05 6.90
CA LYS A 58 38.54 -11.23 6.30
C LYS A 58 37.70 -12.50 6.03
N GLY A 59 37.59 -12.81 4.75
CA GLY A 59 37.46 -14.18 4.27
C GLY A 59 36.67 -14.29 2.97
N ARG A 60 37.38 -14.44 1.84
CA ARG A 60 36.83 -14.92 0.57
C ARG A 60 36.17 -16.28 0.78
N GLY A 61 34.94 -16.44 0.36
CA GLY A 61 34.33 -17.77 0.22
C GLY A 61 32.82 -17.70 0.14
N GLU A 62 32.31 -17.99 -1.02
CA GLU A 62 30.97 -18.52 -1.31
C GLU A 62 29.75 -17.62 -1.03
N CYS A 63 29.37 -16.82 -2.04
CA CYS A 63 27.99 -16.37 -2.25
C CYS A 63 27.13 -17.57 -2.65
N GLY A 64 26.48 -18.17 -1.68
CA GLY A 64 25.48 -19.20 -1.90
C GLY A 64 24.49 -19.22 -0.76
N ASN A 65 23.21 -19.00 -1.08
CA ASN A 65 22.05 -19.28 -0.25
C ASN A 65 21.55 -18.27 0.81
N PHE A 66 21.65 -16.95 0.59
CA PHE A 66 20.95 -16.01 1.48
C PHE A 66 19.80 -15.24 0.81
N ALA A 67 19.51 -15.50 -0.47
CA ALA A 67 18.49 -14.76 -1.24
C ALA A 67 17.16 -15.50 -1.44
N LYS A 68 16.86 -16.54 -0.65
CA LYS A 68 15.64 -17.35 -0.86
C LYS A 68 14.51 -17.15 0.14
N ASN A 69 14.64 -16.32 1.17
CA ASN A 69 13.61 -16.15 2.19
C ASN A 69 13.22 -14.70 2.53
N PHE A 70 13.40 -13.76 1.61
CA PHE A 70 12.73 -12.47 1.73
C PHE A 70 11.64 -12.39 0.67
N SER A 71 10.46 -12.91 1.03
CA SER A 71 9.21 -12.65 0.33
C SER A 71 8.79 -11.21 0.64
N PHE A 72 8.80 -10.35 -0.36
CA PHE A 72 8.26 -9.00 -0.28
C PHE A 72 6.72 -9.05 -0.30
N SER A 73 6.11 -9.40 0.84
CA SER A 73 4.65 -9.30 1.04
C SER A 73 4.23 -8.09 1.89
N PHE A 74 5.10 -7.09 2.05
CA PHE A 74 4.87 -5.97 2.98
C PHE A 74 4.00 -4.82 2.44
N LEU A 75 3.72 -4.71 1.14
CA LEU A 75 2.89 -3.61 0.63
C LEU A 75 1.37 -3.79 0.86
N PRO A 76 0.80 -5.00 0.84
CA PRO A 76 -0.59 -5.20 1.26
C PRO A 76 -0.81 -4.90 2.75
N ASP A 77 0.17 -5.21 3.62
CA ASP A 77 0.07 -5.06 5.07
C ASP A 77 0.07 -3.60 5.54
N ILE A 78 0.74 -2.70 4.81
CA ILE A 78 0.75 -1.26 5.13
C ILE A 78 -0.65 -0.65 4.96
N ILE A 79 -1.41 -1.10 3.98
CA ILE A 79 -2.81 -0.68 3.79
C ILE A 79 -3.69 -1.29 4.88
N GLU A 80 -3.41 -2.51 5.32
CA GLU A 80 -4.17 -3.23 6.34
C GLU A 80 -3.98 -2.65 7.76
N VAL A 81 -2.78 -2.20 8.12
CA VAL A 81 -2.50 -1.57 9.42
C VAL A 81 -3.28 -0.25 9.60
N VAL A 82 -3.47 0.54 8.55
CA VAL A 82 -4.31 1.75 8.61
C VAL A 82 -5.78 1.41 8.88
N PHE A 83 -6.26 0.23 8.45
CA PHE A 83 -7.64 -0.23 8.71
C PHE A 83 -7.82 -0.91 10.06
N ARG A 84 -6.81 -1.55 10.64
CA ARG A 84 -6.91 -2.24 11.95
C ARG A 84 -6.95 -1.32 13.15
N THR A 85 -6.37 -0.13 13.08
CA THR A 85 -6.32 0.81 14.22
C THR A 85 -7.63 1.54 14.49
N THR A 86 -8.61 1.53 13.60
CA THR A 86 -9.87 2.27 13.76
C THR A 86 -11.07 1.45 14.22
N GLY A 87 -10.99 0.12 14.32
CA GLY A 87 -11.94 -0.76 15.04
C GLY A 87 -13.43 -0.65 14.70
N LYS A 88 -13.83 0.04 13.62
CA LYS A 88 -15.22 0.11 13.16
C LYS A 88 -15.27 0.25 11.64
N ILE A 89 -15.80 -0.78 10.99
CA ILE A 89 -16.12 -0.77 9.56
C ILE A 89 -17.48 -0.05 9.41
N PRO A 90 -17.53 1.14 8.79
CA PRO A 90 -18.80 1.64 8.25
C PRO A 90 -18.99 1.05 6.86
N VAL A 91 -20.24 0.72 6.53
CA VAL A 91 -20.73 0.23 5.25
C VAL A 91 -20.47 1.28 4.15
N TYR A 92 -19.30 1.22 3.49
CA TYR A 92 -18.94 2.03 2.32
C TYR A 92 -18.15 1.20 1.32
N GLN A 93 -18.77 0.14 0.79
CA GLN A 93 -18.14 -0.75 -0.19
C GLN A 93 -18.04 -0.15 -1.60
N GLN A 94 -18.83 0.85 -1.96
CA GLN A 94 -18.71 1.50 -3.28
C GLN A 94 -17.53 2.47 -3.38
N GLU A 95 -17.13 3.10 -2.27
CA GLU A 95 -16.01 4.07 -2.29
C GLU A 95 -14.65 3.38 -2.26
N GLY A 96 -14.53 2.19 -1.70
CA GLY A 96 -13.26 1.43 -1.65
C GLY A 96 -12.73 0.99 -3.01
N ILE A 97 -13.61 0.69 -3.96
CA ILE A 97 -13.23 0.30 -5.33
C ILE A 97 -12.79 1.54 -6.12
N LEU A 98 -13.42 2.69 -5.89
CA LEU A 98 -13.07 3.95 -6.54
C LEU A 98 -11.76 4.53 -5.98
N LEU A 99 -11.56 4.47 -4.65
CA LEU A 99 -10.29 4.80 -4.00
C LEU A 99 -9.15 3.91 -4.53
N LYS A 100 -9.35 2.59 -4.64
CA LYS A 100 -8.39 1.71 -5.31
C LYS A 100 -8.11 2.14 -6.75
N ARG A 101 -9.11 2.54 -7.52
CA ARG A 101 -8.91 3.01 -8.91
C ARG A 101 -8.11 4.30 -8.99
N ILE A 102 -8.33 5.26 -8.09
CA ILE A 102 -7.58 6.52 -8.05
C ILE A 102 -6.18 6.29 -7.50
N PHE A 103 -6.04 5.58 -6.37
CA PHE A 103 -4.74 5.23 -5.82
C PHE A 103 -3.98 4.28 -6.75
N THR A 104 -4.63 3.33 -7.39
CA THR A 104 -3.95 2.43 -8.34
C THR A 104 -3.53 3.20 -9.59
N LYS A 105 -4.34 4.10 -10.15
CA LYS A 105 -3.96 4.87 -11.33
C LYS A 105 -2.99 6.01 -11.02
N ALA A 106 -3.13 6.73 -9.90
CA ALA A 106 -2.20 7.77 -9.49
C ALA A 106 -0.93 7.20 -8.84
N LEU A 107 -1.03 6.06 -8.15
CA LEU A 107 0.09 5.38 -7.48
C LEU A 107 0.78 4.37 -8.41
N CYS A 108 0.07 3.73 -9.35
CA CYS A 108 0.69 2.88 -10.39
C CYS A 108 1.58 3.68 -11.34
N LEU A 109 1.30 4.95 -11.59
CA LEU A 109 2.23 5.81 -12.33
C LEU A 109 3.58 5.98 -11.62
N VAL A 110 3.65 5.90 -10.29
CA VAL A 110 4.90 6.11 -9.52
C VAL A 110 5.47 4.84 -8.90
N CYS A 111 4.66 3.86 -8.51
CA CYS A 111 5.11 2.72 -7.69
C CYS A 111 5.22 1.39 -8.45
N ALA A 112 4.47 1.15 -9.53
CA ALA A 112 4.53 -0.12 -10.26
C ALA A 112 5.88 -0.32 -10.98
N GLY A 113 6.53 0.75 -11.44
CA GLY A 113 7.86 0.68 -12.06
C GLY A 113 8.99 0.31 -11.09
N ALA A 114 8.89 0.70 -9.82
CA ALA A 114 9.93 0.42 -8.83
C ALA A 114 9.94 -1.05 -8.35
N LEU A 115 8.81 -1.74 -8.42
CA LEU A 115 8.67 -3.14 -7.98
C LEU A 115 9.02 -4.16 -9.07
N ALA A 116 8.80 -3.84 -10.35
CA ALA A 116 9.09 -4.76 -11.45
C ALA A 116 10.60 -4.86 -11.76
N LEU A 117 11.41 -3.83 -11.44
CA LEU A 117 12.84 -3.81 -11.74
C LEU A 117 13.73 -4.57 -10.74
N SER A 118 13.22 -4.90 -9.55
CA SER A 118 14.00 -5.66 -8.56
C SER A 118 14.09 -7.16 -8.84
N LEU A 119 13.32 -7.72 -9.77
CA LEU A 119 13.32 -9.15 -10.12
C LEU A 119 14.21 -9.50 -11.32
N ALA A 120 14.70 -8.51 -12.09
CA ALA A 120 15.50 -8.75 -13.29
C ALA A 120 17.04 -8.74 -13.08
N ALA A 121 17.54 -8.48 -11.88
CA ALA A 121 18.98 -8.30 -11.62
C ALA A 121 19.76 -9.57 -11.25
N CYS A 122 19.22 -10.78 -11.45
CA CYS A 122 19.97 -12.02 -11.22
C CYS A 122 19.97 -12.91 -12.45
N GLY A 123 20.93 -12.72 -13.32
CA GLY A 123 21.35 -13.77 -14.25
C GLY A 123 21.61 -13.33 -15.69
N GLY A 124 22.87 -13.12 -16.05
CA GLY A 124 23.28 -13.14 -17.46
C GLY A 124 24.42 -12.18 -17.77
N LYS A 125 25.56 -12.72 -18.04
CA LYS A 125 26.70 -12.00 -18.65
C LYS A 125 26.25 -11.30 -19.92
N ALA A 126 26.53 -10.02 -20.03
CA ALA A 126 26.53 -9.33 -21.32
C ALA A 126 27.87 -8.63 -21.52
N ASP A 127 28.57 -9.10 -22.50
CA ASP A 127 29.63 -8.35 -23.19
C ASP A 127 29.00 -7.46 -24.24
N SER A 128 29.63 -6.32 -24.47
CA SER A 128 29.58 -5.48 -25.67
C SER A 128 28.72 -4.23 -25.67
N ALA A 129 29.46 -3.14 -25.54
CA ALA A 129 29.28 -1.81 -26.00
C ALA A 129 28.32 -1.61 -27.21
N ALA A 130 27.28 -0.79 -26.98
CA ALA A 130 26.71 0.03 -28.02
C ALA A 130 26.65 1.48 -27.50
N SER A 131 27.46 2.33 -28.13
CA SER A 131 27.44 3.77 -27.94
C SER A 131 26.13 4.33 -28.46
N SER A 132 25.24 4.67 -27.56
CA SER A 132 24.13 5.58 -27.83
C SER A 132 24.53 6.94 -27.27
N THR A 133 24.55 7.94 -28.14
CA THR A 133 24.65 9.35 -27.76
C THR A 133 23.53 9.69 -26.78
N ALA A 134 23.87 9.72 -25.53
CA ALA A 134 22.99 10.17 -24.47
C ALA A 134 22.69 11.65 -24.66
N SER A 135 21.44 11.99 -24.95
CA SER A 135 20.90 13.28 -24.59
C SER A 135 20.68 13.22 -23.09
N SER A 136 21.66 13.67 -22.33
CA SER A 136 21.60 13.68 -20.87
C SER A 136 20.74 14.83 -20.42
N SER A 137 19.47 14.59 -20.12
CA SER A 137 18.78 15.37 -19.10
C SER A 137 18.96 14.61 -17.79
N ALA A 138 20.12 14.69 -17.18
CA ALA A 138 20.28 14.24 -15.80
C ALA A 138 19.27 15.00 -14.94
N LEU A 139 18.47 14.28 -14.17
CA LEU A 139 17.61 14.89 -13.15
C LEU A 139 18.47 15.76 -12.23
N GLY A 140 17.96 16.93 -11.81
CA GLY A 140 18.60 17.75 -10.80
C GLY A 140 18.70 17.03 -9.45
N SER A 141 19.39 17.62 -8.49
CA SER A 141 19.36 17.16 -7.11
C SER A 141 17.95 17.30 -6.53
N ALA A 142 17.56 16.45 -5.58
CA ALA A 142 16.28 16.55 -4.87
C ALA A 142 16.04 17.95 -4.28
N SER A 143 17.12 18.67 -3.92
CA SER A 143 17.05 20.05 -3.43
C SER A 143 16.66 21.10 -4.47
N ASP A 144 16.67 20.76 -5.75
CA ASP A 144 16.28 21.65 -6.85
C ASP A 144 14.77 21.69 -7.07
N TYR A 145 14.02 20.81 -6.38
CA TYR A 145 12.57 20.64 -6.52
C TYR A 145 11.83 21.13 -5.29
N ASP A 146 10.68 21.81 -5.49
CA ASP A 146 9.82 22.33 -4.40
C ASP A 146 8.71 21.31 -4.02
N TYR A 147 9.11 20.06 -3.83
CA TYR A 147 8.18 18.95 -3.56
C TYR A 147 7.40 19.10 -2.24
N GLN A 148 7.90 19.89 -1.28
CA GLN A 148 7.22 20.11 0.00
C GLN A 148 5.97 20.99 -0.15
N ASN A 149 5.96 21.88 -1.15
CA ASN A 149 4.82 22.74 -1.48
C ASN A 149 4.08 22.25 -2.73
N PHE A 150 4.36 21.04 -3.20
CA PHE A 150 3.77 20.46 -4.41
C PHE A 150 2.25 20.39 -4.31
N ASN A 151 1.57 20.89 -5.35
CA ASN A 151 0.13 20.73 -5.53
C ASN A 151 -0.11 19.96 -6.83
N TYR A 152 -0.97 18.95 -6.77
CA TYR A 152 -1.27 18.08 -7.92
C TYR A 152 -1.86 18.83 -9.13
N SER A 153 -2.49 19.98 -8.94
CA SER A 153 -3.01 20.82 -10.00
C SER A 153 -2.01 21.81 -10.60
N ASP A 154 -0.77 21.87 -10.06
CA ASP A 154 0.25 22.78 -10.58
C ASP A 154 0.66 22.41 -11.99
N GLY A 155 0.79 23.42 -12.85
CA GLY A 155 1.14 23.23 -14.25
C GLY A 155 0.06 22.60 -15.14
N LEU A 156 -1.18 22.48 -14.64
CA LEU A 156 -2.33 21.97 -15.40
C LEU A 156 -3.37 23.07 -15.64
N ASP A 157 -3.94 23.09 -16.83
CA ASP A 157 -5.05 23.99 -17.19
C ASP A 157 -6.43 23.41 -16.81
N GLU A 158 -7.49 24.17 -17.04
CA GLU A 158 -8.89 23.80 -16.73
C GLU A 158 -9.38 22.56 -17.51
N LYS A 159 -8.70 22.20 -18.60
CA LYS A 159 -9.01 21.00 -19.40
C LYS A 159 -8.25 19.75 -18.90
N GLY A 160 -7.38 19.92 -17.92
CA GLY A 160 -6.46 18.87 -17.46
C GLY A 160 -5.26 18.67 -18.38
N TYR A 161 -4.94 19.63 -19.24
CA TYR A 161 -3.76 19.63 -20.10
C TYR A 161 -2.58 20.30 -19.39
N TRP A 162 -1.38 19.96 -19.81
CA TRP A 162 -0.17 20.66 -19.40
C TRP A 162 -0.22 22.10 -19.91
N GLU A 163 -0.20 23.07 -19.00
CA GLU A 163 -0.36 24.49 -19.31
C GLU A 163 0.72 24.98 -20.29
N GLY A 164 0.29 25.56 -21.40
CA GLY A 164 1.18 26.06 -22.45
C GLY A 164 1.87 25.01 -23.29
N ILE A 165 1.56 23.72 -23.09
CA ILE A 165 2.12 22.61 -23.88
C ILE A 165 1.07 22.07 -24.83
N ARG A 166 1.43 22.00 -26.12
CA ARG A 166 0.71 21.23 -27.12
C ARG A 166 1.44 19.89 -27.29
N ALA A 167 0.84 18.80 -26.81
CA ALA A 167 1.51 17.50 -26.76
C ALA A 167 1.87 16.98 -28.16
N LEU A 168 1.08 17.25 -29.19
CA LEU A 168 1.38 16.86 -30.57
C LEU A 168 2.63 17.55 -31.17
N ASP A 169 3.17 18.58 -30.54
CA ASP A 169 4.46 19.15 -30.95
C ASP A 169 5.65 18.29 -30.46
N TYR A 170 5.43 17.47 -29.44
CA TYR A 170 6.43 16.61 -28.79
C TYR A 170 6.24 15.13 -29.09
N VAL A 171 5.01 14.69 -29.33
CA VAL A 171 4.64 13.29 -29.60
C VAL A 171 4.13 13.14 -31.02
N THR A 172 4.57 12.10 -31.70
CA THR A 172 4.00 11.64 -32.96
C THR A 172 3.33 10.29 -32.73
N LEU A 173 2.01 10.25 -32.82
CA LEU A 173 1.21 9.03 -32.67
C LEU A 173 1.35 8.14 -33.91
N PRO A 174 1.26 6.80 -33.81
CA PRO A 174 1.17 5.90 -34.95
C PRO A 174 -0.11 6.18 -35.76
N GLU A 175 -0.13 5.82 -37.07
CA GLU A 175 -1.26 6.13 -37.96
C GLU A 175 -2.56 5.43 -37.49
N ASP A 176 -2.45 4.24 -36.87
CA ASP A 176 -3.57 3.39 -36.45
C ASP A 176 -3.86 3.47 -34.97
N PHE A 177 -3.32 4.49 -34.27
CA PHE A 177 -3.41 4.61 -32.79
C PHE A 177 -4.85 4.54 -32.25
N ALA A 178 -5.86 4.91 -33.02
CA ALA A 178 -7.26 4.83 -32.60
C ALA A 178 -7.90 3.43 -32.80
N SER A 179 -7.16 2.48 -33.40
CA SER A 179 -7.64 1.11 -33.69
C SER A 179 -6.53 0.06 -33.53
N VAL A 180 -5.80 0.16 -32.44
CA VAL A 180 -4.66 -0.71 -32.12
C VAL A 180 -5.06 -2.18 -32.18
N ALA A 181 -4.21 -3.02 -32.81
CA ALA A 181 -4.43 -4.46 -32.91
C ALA A 181 -3.82 -5.17 -31.72
N ILE A 182 -4.65 -5.75 -30.87
CA ILE A 182 -4.24 -6.45 -29.64
C ILE A 182 -4.53 -7.96 -29.80
N LYS A 183 -3.56 -8.78 -29.41
CA LYS A 183 -3.80 -10.24 -29.41
C LYS A 183 -4.67 -10.61 -28.21
N ARG A 184 -5.69 -11.47 -28.46
CA ARG A 184 -6.57 -11.94 -27.39
C ARG A 184 -5.79 -12.63 -26.26
N SER A 185 -4.74 -13.40 -26.59
CA SER A 185 -3.91 -14.09 -25.60
C SER A 185 -3.21 -13.15 -24.60
N ASP A 186 -3.03 -11.89 -24.96
CA ASP A 186 -2.30 -10.93 -24.14
C ASP A 186 -3.22 -10.19 -23.15
N VAL A 187 -4.54 -10.36 -23.33
CA VAL A 187 -5.55 -9.67 -22.51
C VAL A 187 -6.57 -10.61 -21.85
N GLU A 188 -6.67 -11.85 -22.32
CA GLU A 188 -7.59 -12.83 -21.74
C GLU A 188 -7.06 -13.32 -20.38
N PRO A 189 -7.77 -13.06 -19.26
CA PRO A 189 -7.30 -13.48 -17.95
C PRO A 189 -7.33 -15.00 -17.84
N THR A 190 -6.35 -15.55 -17.15
CA THR A 190 -6.33 -16.98 -16.78
C THR A 190 -7.30 -17.27 -15.64
N SER A 191 -7.70 -18.53 -15.52
CA SER A 191 -8.51 -18.96 -14.37
C SER A 191 -7.78 -18.78 -13.04
N GLU A 192 -6.44 -18.87 -13.03
CA GLU A 192 -5.61 -18.68 -11.84
C GLU A 192 -5.67 -17.25 -11.35
N GLU A 193 -5.55 -16.26 -12.24
CA GLU A 193 -5.68 -14.83 -11.91
C GLU A 193 -7.08 -14.51 -11.36
N VAL A 194 -8.14 -15.11 -11.90
CA VAL A 194 -9.50 -14.92 -11.37
C VAL A 194 -9.64 -15.52 -9.97
N GLU A 195 -9.12 -16.73 -9.72
CA GLU A 195 -9.16 -17.36 -8.39
C GLU A 195 -8.29 -16.62 -7.38
N GLU A 196 -7.18 -16.00 -7.80
CA GLU A 196 -6.36 -15.14 -6.95
C GLU A 196 -7.17 -13.92 -6.48
N GLN A 197 -7.91 -13.25 -7.36
CA GLN A 197 -8.79 -12.13 -6.97
C GLN A 197 -9.86 -12.58 -5.97
N ILE A 198 -10.43 -13.77 -6.17
CA ILE A 198 -11.41 -14.35 -5.25
C ILE A 198 -10.76 -14.69 -3.90
N SER A 199 -9.56 -15.27 -3.90
CA SER A 199 -8.81 -15.57 -2.67
C SER A 199 -8.50 -14.29 -1.88
N ASN A 200 -8.04 -13.24 -2.57
CA ASN A 200 -7.81 -11.93 -1.97
C ASN A 200 -9.09 -11.33 -1.41
N LEU A 201 -10.22 -11.49 -2.11
CA LEU A 201 -11.52 -11.06 -1.62
C LEU A 201 -11.91 -11.81 -0.34
N LEU A 202 -11.83 -13.15 -0.33
CA LEU A 202 -12.17 -13.96 0.86
C LEU A 202 -11.32 -13.58 2.06
N SER A 203 -10.03 -13.27 1.85
CA SER A 203 -9.11 -12.82 2.90
C SER A 203 -9.56 -11.51 3.54
N GLN A 204 -10.17 -10.59 2.78
CA GLN A 204 -10.74 -9.34 3.30
C GLN A 204 -11.98 -9.54 4.17
N TYR A 205 -12.67 -10.67 4.02
CA TYR A 205 -13.84 -11.07 4.80
C TYR A 205 -13.52 -12.17 5.82
N SER A 206 -12.22 -12.41 6.10
CA SER A 206 -11.83 -13.34 7.14
C SER A 206 -12.34 -12.90 8.50
N SER A 207 -12.65 -13.86 9.35
CA SER A 207 -12.98 -13.64 10.76
C SER A 207 -11.91 -14.29 11.63
N THR A 208 -11.69 -13.76 12.83
CA THR A 208 -10.80 -14.39 13.81
C THR A 208 -11.61 -15.30 14.71
N GLU A 209 -11.26 -16.58 14.76
CA GLU A 209 -11.80 -17.52 15.73
C GLU A 209 -10.80 -17.76 16.86
N HIS A 210 -11.34 -17.88 18.09
CA HIS A 210 -10.53 -18.16 19.29
C HIS A 210 -10.56 -19.67 19.56
N ILE A 211 -9.44 -20.32 19.30
CA ILE A 211 -9.28 -21.75 19.50
C ILE A 211 -8.79 -22.00 20.93
N THR A 212 -9.50 -22.84 21.69
CA THR A 212 -9.20 -23.11 23.09
C THR A 212 -9.05 -24.61 23.42
N ASP A 213 -9.21 -25.49 22.44
CA ASP A 213 -9.30 -26.93 22.62
C ASP A 213 -8.02 -27.72 22.26
N ARG A 214 -7.03 -27.05 21.64
CA ARG A 214 -5.74 -27.64 21.27
C ARG A 214 -4.56 -26.89 21.95
N ALA A 215 -3.39 -27.51 21.92
CA ALA A 215 -2.15 -26.86 22.32
C ALA A 215 -1.65 -25.92 21.20
N ALA A 216 -0.93 -24.88 21.61
CA ALA A 216 -0.25 -23.97 20.70
C ALA A 216 0.90 -24.67 19.97
N ALA A 217 1.06 -24.36 18.70
CA ALA A 217 2.09 -24.88 17.81
C ALA A 217 2.91 -23.73 17.20
N ASP A 218 4.06 -24.08 16.63
CA ASP A 218 4.87 -23.14 15.85
C ASP A 218 4.05 -22.56 14.68
N GLY A 219 4.13 -21.24 14.50
CA GLY A 219 3.34 -20.50 13.52
C GLY A 219 1.95 -20.03 14.00
N ASP A 220 1.47 -20.50 15.15
CA ASP A 220 0.21 -20.00 15.71
C ASP A 220 0.35 -18.56 16.21
N THR A 221 -0.67 -17.75 15.98
CA THR A 221 -0.84 -16.48 16.70
C THR A 221 -1.61 -16.74 17.98
N VAL A 222 -1.03 -16.38 19.11
CA VAL A 222 -1.61 -16.60 20.44
C VAL A 222 -1.86 -15.27 21.14
N ASP A 223 -2.97 -15.16 21.84
CA ASP A 223 -3.21 -14.06 22.78
C ASP A 223 -2.68 -14.47 24.16
N ILE A 224 -1.79 -13.65 24.71
CA ILE A 224 -1.13 -13.91 26.00
C ILE A 224 -1.23 -12.72 26.94
N ASN A 225 -1.28 -13.02 28.25
CA ASN A 225 -0.92 -12.07 29.28
C ASN A 225 0.45 -12.48 29.82
N TYR A 226 1.34 -11.52 30.06
CA TYR A 226 2.63 -11.84 30.65
C TYR A 226 3.10 -10.78 31.66
N VAL A 227 3.84 -11.21 32.65
CA VAL A 227 4.51 -10.36 33.66
C VAL A 227 5.93 -10.84 33.82
N GLY A 228 6.89 -10.01 33.41
CA GLY A 228 8.32 -10.31 33.49
C GLY A 228 9.00 -9.71 34.72
N SER A 229 9.93 -10.44 35.27
CA SER A 229 10.76 -10.00 36.40
C SER A 229 12.22 -10.42 36.25
N VAL A 230 13.13 -9.60 36.77
CA VAL A 230 14.55 -9.91 36.96
C VAL A 230 14.86 -9.85 38.45
N ASN A 231 15.39 -10.94 39.01
CA ASN A 231 15.62 -11.05 40.46
C ASN A 231 14.37 -10.74 41.31
N ASN A 232 13.19 -11.17 40.86
CA ASN A 232 11.88 -10.91 41.47
C ASN A 232 11.47 -9.42 41.49
N VAL A 233 12.07 -8.59 40.64
CA VAL A 233 11.69 -7.19 40.45
C VAL A 233 11.08 -7.06 39.07
N GLU A 234 9.81 -6.67 39.02
CA GLU A 234 9.11 -6.34 37.78
C GLU A 234 9.70 -5.05 37.18
N PHE A 235 9.64 -4.91 35.86
CA PHE A 235 10.22 -3.77 35.17
C PHE A 235 9.27 -3.22 34.09
N THR A 236 9.37 -1.94 33.83
CA THR A 236 8.59 -1.23 32.80
C THR A 236 8.84 -1.84 31.42
N GLY A 237 7.75 -2.16 30.70
CA GLY A 237 7.81 -2.86 29.40
C GLY A 237 7.96 -4.37 29.53
N GLY A 238 8.02 -4.94 30.76
CA GLY A 238 8.07 -6.37 31.01
C GLY A 238 6.71 -7.05 31.11
N SER A 239 5.58 -6.33 30.99
CA SER A 239 4.24 -6.89 31.17
C SER A 239 3.28 -6.35 30.12
N ALA A 240 2.34 -7.20 29.68
CA ALA A 240 1.20 -6.83 28.87
C ALA A 240 0.02 -7.78 29.12
N GLU A 241 -1.19 -7.31 28.80
CA GLU A 241 -2.41 -8.10 28.77
C GLU A 241 -2.97 -8.11 27.35
N ASN A 242 -3.55 -9.24 26.93
CA ASN A 242 -4.15 -9.44 25.59
C ASN A 242 -3.16 -9.07 24.45
N TYR A 243 -1.95 -9.60 24.56
CA TYR A 243 -0.91 -9.38 23.57
C TYR A 243 -0.94 -10.50 22.52
N ASP A 244 -1.16 -10.14 21.25
CA ASP A 244 -1.09 -11.08 20.14
C ASP A 244 0.37 -11.35 19.77
N LEU A 245 0.78 -12.61 19.86
CA LEU A 245 2.14 -13.08 19.54
C LEU A 245 2.09 -14.25 18.56
N THR A 246 2.75 -14.10 17.41
CA THR A 246 2.95 -15.23 16.49
C THR A 246 4.18 -16.01 16.92
N LEU A 247 4.00 -17.29 17.26
CA LEU A 247 5.07 -18.18 17.70
C LEU A 247 6.00 -18.50 16.52
N GLY A 248 7.31 -18.37 16.74
CA GLY A 248 8.33 -18.52 15.70
C GLY A 248 8.62 -17.22 14.92
N SER A 249 7.99 -16.11 15.27
CA SER A 249 8.23 -14.80 14.62
C SER A 249 9.58 -14.17 14.99
N GLY A 250 10.15 -14.56 16.14
CA GLY A 250 11.36 -13.93 16.69
C GLY A 250 11.14 -12.52 17.21
N THR A 251 9.90 -12.13 17.48
CA THR A 251 9.54 -10.80 18.00
C THR A 251 9.99 -10.64 19.45
N PHE A 252 10.00 -11.73 20.22
CA PHE A 252 10.48 -11.77 21.61
C PHE A 252 11.93 -12.23 21.68
N ILE A 253 12.54 -12.07 22.86
CA ILE A 253 13.91 -12.55 23.14
C ILE A 253 13.99 -14.06 23.00
N ASP A 254 15.16 -14.54 22.56
CA ASP A 254 15.41 -15.95 22.25
C ASP A 254 14.91 -16.90 23.32
N GLY A 255 14.16 -17.91 22.91
CA GLY A 255 13.61 -18.96 23.75
C GLY A 255 12.33 -18.58 24.52
N PHE A 256 11.76 -17.40 24.29
CA PHE A 256 10.47 -17.03 24.88
C PHE A 256 9.32 -17.77 24.16
N GLU A 257 9.26 -17.62 22.82
CA GLU A 257 8.18 -18.19 21.99
C GLU A 257 8.21 -19.72 22.01
N ASP A 258 9.38 -20.32 21.97
CA ASP A 258 9.57 -21.79 22.02
C ASP A 258 8.97 -22.44 23.26
N GLN A 259 8.98 -21.75 24.41
CA GLN A 259 8.45 -22.27 25.65
C GLN A 259 6.93 -22.17 25.77
N ILE A 260 6.27 -21.43 24.87
CA ILE A 260 4.79 -21.35 24.79
C ILE A 260 4.25 -22.53 23.98
N ILE A 261 5.04 -23.02 23.02
CA ILE A 261 4.65 -24.16 22.17
C ILE A 261 4.35 -25.38 23.04
N GLY A 262 3.20 -26.00 22.82
CA GLY A 262 2.73 -27.18 23.54
C GLY A 262 1.84 -26.88 24.77
N HIS A 263 1.77 -25.62 25.21
CA HIS A 263 0.80 -25.19 26.23
C HIS A 263 -0.59 -25.00 25.64
N LYS A 264 -1.60 -25.12 26.49
CA LYS A 264 -3.02 -24.96 26.09
C LYS A 264 -3.58 -23.64 26.62
N PRO A 265 -4.56 -23.07 25.90
CA PRO A 265 -5.34 -21.96 26.41
C PRO A 265 -5.88 -22.20 27.83
N GLY A 266 -5.78 -21.17 28.66
CA GLY A 266 -6.12 -21.20 30.08
C GLY A 266 -4.97 -21.63 31.00
N GLU A 267 -3.83 -22.10 30.48
CA GLU A 267 -2.66 -22.40 31.28
C GLU A 267 -1.88 -21.14 31.65
N THR A 268 -1.37 -21.14 32.89
CA THR A 268 -0.40 -20.13 33.36
C THR A 268 0.89 -20.84 33.74
N PHE A 269 2.02 -20.40 33.21
CA PHE A 269 3.33 -21.04 33.36
C PHE A 269 4.45 -20.01 33.33
N ASP A 270 5.66 -20.43 33.79
CA ASP A 270 6.82 -19.56 33.77
C ASP A 270 7.70 -19.84 32.56
N VAL A 271 8.02 -18.79 31.83
CA VAL A 271 8.96 -18.74 30.70
C VAL A 271 10.27 -18.15 31.18
N ASN A 272 11.37 -18.94 31.11
CA ASN A 272 12.68 -18.57 31.60
C ASN A 272 13.59 -18.21 30.42
N VAL A 273 14.07 -16.98 30.40
CA VAL A 273 14.92 -16.46 29.30
C VAL A 273 16.11 -15.69 29.84
N THR A 274 17.06 -15.37 28.98
CA THR A 274 18.20 -14.51 29.33
C THR A 274 18.24 -13.35 28.35
N PHE A 275 18.22 -12.13 28.87
CA PHE A 275 18.37 -10.96 28.03
C PHE A 275 19.73 -10.96 27.33
N PRO A 276 19.81 -10.61 26.04
CA PRO A 276 21.06 -10.52 25.31
C PRO A 276 21.97 -9.44 25.90
N ASP A 277 23.29 -9.62 25.71
CA ASP A 277 24.27 -8.62 26.09
C ASP A 277 24.02 -7.29 25.35
N GLY A 278 24.07 -6.20 26.11
CA GLY A 278 23.82 -4.87 25.57
C GLY A 278 22.34 -4.46 25.50
N TYR A 279 21.43 -5.29 26.05
CA TYR A 279 20.02 -4.90 26.18
C TYR A 279 19.87 -3.68 27.09
N SER A 280 18.99 -2.75 26.73
CA SER A 280 18.80 -1.50 27.47
C SER A 280 18.23 -1.76 28.85
N ASP A 281 18.72 -1.02 29.85
CA ASP A 281 18.16 -1.07 31.21
C ASP A 281 16.73 -0.51 31.22
N SER A 282 15.92 -0.97 32.18
CA SER A 282 14.57 -0.48 32.43
C SER A 282 14.44 0.09 33.85
N THR A 283 13.22 0.39 34.30
CA THR A 283 12.91 0.89 35.65
C THR A 283 11.84 0.04 36.31
N ASP A 284 11.88 -0.07 37.65
CA ASP A 284 10.77 -0.61 38.43
C ASP A 284 9.64 0.44 38.62
N ALA A 285 8.53 0.03 39.23
CA ALA A 285 7.39 0.90 39.51
C ALA A 285 7.74 2.11 40.42
N SER A 286 8.88 2.09 41.11
CA SER A 286 9.39 3.17 41.97
C SER A 286 10.39 4.07 41.24
N GLY A 287 10.70 3.82 39.95
CA GLY A 287 11.65 4.54 39.16
C GLY A 287 13.12 4.15 39.35
N ASN A 288 13.39 3.04 40.07
CA ASN A 288 14.76 2.54 40.25
C ASN A 288 15.18 1.78 38.97
N THR A 289 16.44 1.91 38.56
CA THR A 289 17.00 1.20 37.41
C THR A 289 17.03 -0.32 37.66
N VAL A 290 16.45 -1.05 36.72
CA VAL A 290 16.53 -2.52 36.65
C VAL A 290 17.48 -2.86 35.49
N LYS A 291 18.59 -3.51 35.82
CA LYS A 291 19.57 -4.02 34.86
C LYS A 291 18.99 -5.22 34.12
N LEU A 292 18.99 -5.17 32.78
CA LEU A 292 18.47 -6.24 31.93
C LEU A 292 19.58 -6.97 31.18
N SER A 293 20.57 -6.26 30.65
CA SER A 293 21.67 -6.83 29.84
C SER A 293 22.30 -8.08 30.50
N GLY A 294 22.25 -9.23 29.83
CA GLY A 294 22.79 -10.50 30.25
C GLY A 294 22.09 -11.12 31.47
N GLN A 295 20.97 -10.54 31.95
CA GLN A 295 20.28 -11.05 33.15
C GLN A 295 19.27 -12.13 32.78
N LYS A 296 19.12 -13.09 33.72
CA LYS A 296 18.03 -14.05 33.67
C LYS A 296 16.73 -13.38 34.08
N ALA A 297 15.69 -13.60 33.29
CA ALA A 297 14.33 -13.13 33.54
C ALA A 297 13.37 -14.31 33.61
N VAL A 298 12.33 -14.15 34.41
CA VAL A 298 11.19 -15.04 34.48
C VAL A 298 9.96 -14.26 34.08
N PHE A 299 9.23 -14.77 33.10
CA PHE A 299 7.95 -14.25 32.68
C PHE A 299 6.86 -15.25 33.08
N THR A 300 5.95 -14.83 33.92
CA THR A 300 4.72 -15.59 34.17
C THR A 300 3.76 -15.29 33.04
N VAL A 301 3.49 -16.28 32.19
CA VAL A 301 2.67 -16.17 30.97
C VAL A 301 1.36 -16.91 31.16
N THR A 302 0.25 -16.28 30.81
CA THR A 302 -1.05 -16.93 30.66
C THR A 302 -1.41 -16.96 29.19
N LEU A 303 -1.63 -18.13 28.62
CA LEU A 303 -2.12 -18.31 27.25
C LEU A 303 -3.65 -18.22 27.28
N ASN A 304 -4.22 -17.17 26.70
CA ASN A 304 -5.66 -16.93 26.73
C ASN A 304 -6.39 -17.76 25.65
N TYR A 305 -5.96 -17.66 24.42
CA TYR A 305 -6.49 -18.42 23.26
C TYR A 305 -5.47 -18.42 22.12
N ILE A 306 -5.73 -19.27 21.12
CA ILE A 306 -5.03 -19.24 19.83
C ILE A 306 -5.96 -18.50 18.85
N SER A 307 -5.45 -17.50 18.15
CA SER A 307 -6.15 -16.77 17.10
C SER A 307 -6.00 -17.52 15.79
N GLU A 308 -7.10 -17.91 15.16
CA GLU A 308 -7.10 -18.51 13.82
C GLU A 308 -7.92 -17.65 12.86
N SER A 309 -7.31 -17.28 11.74
CA SER A 309 -8.02 -16.55 10.68
C SER A 309 -8.81 -17.55 9.84
N VAL A 310 -10.14 -17.41 9.84
CA VAL A 310 -11.05 -18.30 9.10
C VAL A 310 -11.64 -17.52 7.93
N LEU A 311 -11.39 -18.03 6.72
CA LEU A 311 -11.99 -17.49 5.49
C LEU A 311 -13.45 -17.91 5.40
N PRO A 312 -14.35 -17.04 4.91
CA PRO A 312 -15.72 -17.46 4.62
C PRO A 312 -15.75 -18.53 3.53
N GLU A 313 -16.68 -19.47 3.64
CA GLU A 313 -16.92 -20.46 2.59
C GLU A 313 -17.52 -19.76 1.35
N LEU A 314 -16.89 -19.92 0.20
CA LEU A 314 -17.35 -19.34 -1.06
C LEU A 314 -18.58 -20.11 -1.58
N THR A 315 -19.76 -19.61 -1.23
CA THR A 315 -21.06 -20.17 -1.64
C THR A 315 -21.93 -19.10 -2.29
N ASP A 316 -22.92 -19.52 -3.08
CA ASP A 316 -23.90 -18.59 -3.67
C ASP A 316 -24.64 -17.79 -2.60
N SER A 317 -24.92 -18.40 -1.44
CA SER A 317 -25.57 -17.72 -0.31
C SER A 317 -24.69 -16.59 0.25
N TRP A 318 -23.39 -16.85 0.42
CA TRP A 318 -22.44 -15.83 0.88
C TRP A 318 -22.30 -14.71 -0.15
N VAL A 319 -22.14 -15.04 -1.43
CA VAL A 319 -22.04 -14.06 -2.53
C VAL A 319 -23.30 -13.20 -2.58
N ALA A 320 -24.49 -13.80 -2.53
CA ALA A 320 -25.76 -13.07 -2.57
C ALA A 320 -25.93 -12.13 -1.37
N SER A 321 -25.52 -12.56 -0.17
CA SER A 321 -25.60 -11.72 1.04
C SER A 321 -24.63 -10.55 1.03
N THR A 322 -23.45 -10.74 0.40
CA THR A 322 -22.36 -9.76 0.39
C THR A 322 -22.49 -8.75 -0.77
N PHE A 323 -22.86 -9.21 -1.96
CA PHE A 323 -22.83 -8.42 -3.21
C PHE A 323 -24.19 -8.27 -3.89
N GLY A 324 -25.21 -9.06 -3.47
CA GLY A 324 -26.50 -9.10 -4.16
C GLY A 324 -27.20 -7.77 -4.27
N THR A 325 -27.23 -6.99 -3.19
CA THR A 325 -27.92 -5.69 -3.17
C THR A 325 -27.10 -4.55 -3.77
N SER A 326 -25.76 -4.63 -3.69
CA SER A 326 -24.85 -3.56 -4.11
C SER A 326 -24.42 -3.69 -5.56
N ASN A 327 -24.19 -4.92 -6.04
CA ASN A 327 -23.57 -5.19 -7.32
C ASN A 327 -24.42 -6.05 -8.24
N ASN A 328 -25.61 -6.52 -7.81
CA ASN A 328 -26.44 -7.49 -8.50
C ASN A 328 -25.72 -8.83 -8.80
N ILE A 329 -24.77 -9.24 -7.94
CA ILE A 329 -24.01 -10.49 -8.06
C ILE A 329 -24.55 -11.46 -7.00
N TYR A 330 -25.13 -12.58 -7.43
CA TYR A 330 -25.87 -13.49 -6.53
C TYR A 330 -25.28 -14.91 -6.51
N THR A 331 -24.34 -15.24 -7.39
CA THR A 331 -23.76 -16.58 -7.49
C THR A 331 -22.26 -16.54 -7.61
N VAL A 332 -21.59 -17.61 -7.22
CA VAL A 332 -20.14 -17.78 -7.38
C VAL A 332 -19.73 -17.67 -8.85
N GLU A 333 -20.53 -18.23 -9.78
CA GLU A 333 -20.28 -18.11 -11.21
C GLU A 333 -20.33 -16.64 -11.67
N ALA A 334 -21.33 -15.88 -11.23
CA ALA A 334 -21.43 -14.44 -11.56
C ALA A 334 -20.28 -13.62 -10.95
N LEU A 335 -19.80 -13.98 -9.76
CA LEU A 335 -18.63 -13.35 -9.15
C LEU A 335 -17.35 -13.62 -9.95
N ARG A 336 -17.13 -14.84 -10.41
CA ARG A 336 -16.02 -15.20 -11.32
C ARG A 336 -16.09 -14.43 -12.63
N ALA A 337 -17.26 -14.40 -13.25
CA ALA A 337 -17.48 -13.65 -14.49
C ALA A 337 -17.19 -12.13 -14.29
N TYR A 338 -17.60 -11.59 -13.16
CA TYR A 338 -17.28 -10.18 -12.80
C TYR A 338 -15.78 -9.93 -12.72
N TYR A 339 -15.02 -10.78 -12.03
CA TYR A 339 -13.56 -10.61 -11.94
C TYR A 339 -12.87 -10.86 -13.28
N GLN A 340 -13.33 -11.82 -14.06
CA GLN A 340 -12.82 -12.06 -15.40
C GLN A 340 -12.99 -10.83 -16.31
N ASP A 341 -14.15 -10.18 -16.27
CA ASP A 341 -14.43 -8.96 -17.02
C ASP A 341 -13.58 -7.77 -16.55
N GLN A 342 -13.40 -7.62 -15.22
CA GLN A 342 -12.55 -6.58 -14.65
C GLN A 342 -11.08 -6.77 -15.05
N LEU A 343 -10.55 -7.98 -14.96
CA LEU A 343 -9.17 -8.29 -15.36
C LEU A 343 -8.98 -8.10 -16.86
N TYR A 344 -9.91 -8.60 -17.68
CA TYR A 344 -9.88 -8.41 -19.13
C TYR A 344 -9.85 -6.93 -19.51
N THR A 345 -10.70 -6.12 -18.88
CA THR A 345 -10.74 -4.67 -19.13
C THR A 345 -9.43 -4.01 -18.70
N SER A 346 -8.89 -4.39 -17.57
CA SER A 346 -7.61 -3.88 -17.07
C SER A 346 -6.46 -4.24 -18.00
N ASN A 347 -6.38 -5.50 -18.41
CA ASN A 347 -5.34 -5.99 -19.32
C ASN A 347 -5.41 -5.32 -20.68
N LEU A 348 -6.63 -5.14 -21.21
CA LEU A 348 -6.83 -4.46 -22.49
C LEU A 348 -6.44 -2.97 -22.42
N ASN A 349 -6.80 -2.27 -21.34
CA ASN A 349 -6.37 -0.89 -21.11
C ASN A 349 -4.83 -0.78 -21.07
N THR A 350 -4.18 -1.67 -20.34
CA THR A 350 -2.72 -1.71 -20.25
C THR A 350 -2.11 -2.01 -21.62
N ALA A 351 -2.55 -3.07 -22.29
CA ALA A 351 -2.00 -3.46 -23.59
C ALA A 351 -2.12 -2.37 -24.66
N VAL A 352 -3.24 -1.63 -24.69
CA VAL A 352 -3.44 -0.52 -25.63
C VAL A 352 -2.49 0.64 -25.33
N MET A 353 -2.31 0.99 -24.05
CA MET A 353 -1.42 2.09 -23.65
C MET A 353 0.04 1.73 -23.86
N ASP A 354 0.44 0.50 -23.56
CA ASP A 354 1.80 0.00 -23.77
C ASP A 354 2.15 -0.02 -25.26
N ASP A 355 1.24 -0.50 -26.12
CA ASP A 355 1.43 -0.47 -27.59
C ASP A 355 1.61 0.96 -28.11
N LEU A 356 0.80 1.89 -27.62
CA LEU A 356 0.91 3.28 -28.01
C LEU A 356 2.20 3.93 -27.51
N LEU A 357 2.63 3.62 -26.30
CA LEU A 357 3.87 4.13 -25.72
C LEU A 357 5.08 3.62 -26.52
N GLU A 358 5.09 2.33 -26.88
CA GLU A 358 6.15 1.69 -27.64
C GLU A 358 6.23 2.20 -29.09
N ASN A 359 5.07 2.39 -29.75
CA ASN A 359 5.00 2.75 -31.16
C ASN A 359 4.93 4.27 -31.44
N SER A 360 4.78 5.10 -30.40
CA SER A 360 4.83 6.55 -30.52
C SER A 360 6.28 7.06 -30.55
N THR A 361 6.51 8.15 -31.28
CA THR A 361 7.82 8.80 -31.31
C THR A 361 7.81 10.08 -30.48
N PHE A 362 8.69 10.15 -29.49
CA PHE A 362 8.88 11.33 -28.65
C PHE A 362 10.09 12.13 -29.11
N LYS A 363 9.90 13.39 -29.46
CA LYS A 363 11.00 14.30 -29.88
C LYS A 363 11.80 14.74 -28.65
N SER A 364 11.13 15.09 -27.59
CA SER A 364 11.67 15.46 -26.28
C SER A 364 10.53 15.45 -25.25
N ILE A 365 10.87 15.45 -23.99
CA ILE A 365 9.93 15.66 -22.89
C ILE A 365 10.10 17.11 -22.42
N PRO A 366 9.01 17.92 -22.35
CA PRO A 366 9.09 19.24 -21.73
C PRO A 366 9.54 19.15 -20.28
N GLN A 367 10.43 20.05 -19.88
CA GLN A 367 10.99 20.04 -18.51
C GLN A 367 9.89 20.17 -17.45
N GLN A 368 8.85 20.97 -17.71
CA GLN A 368 7.70 21.12 -16.81
C GLN A 368 7.03 19.78 -16.48
N VAL A 369 6.89 18.88 -17.47
CA VAL A 369 6.27 17.56 -17.27
C VAL A 369 7.19 16.67 -16.46
N MET A 370 8.49 16.70 -16.74
CA MET A 370 9.48 15.95 -15.97
C MET A 370 9.56 16.44 -14.51
N ASP A 371 9.65 17.76 -14.30
CA ASP A 371 9.71 18.36 -12.97
C ASP A 371 8.47 18.02 -12.14
N TYR A 372 7.30 17.98 -12.78
CA TYR A 372 6.06 17.54 -12.11
C TYR A 372 6.17 16.12 -11.60
N GLN A 373 6.63 15.17 -12.42
CA GLN A 373 6.77 13.77 -12.01
C GLN A 373 7.79 13.61 -10.88
N VAL A 374 8.90 14.36 -10.93
CA VAL A 374 9.89 14.35 -9.85
C VAL A 374 9.32 14.92 -8.56
N ASN A 375 8.65 16.09 -8.63
CA ASN A 375 8.01 16.69 -7.45
C ASN A 375 6.95 15.77 -6.84
N GLN A 376 6.11 15.14 -7.66
CA GLN A 376 5.10 14.17 -7.22
C GLN A 376 5.75 12.98 -6.51
N CYS A 377 6.82 12.41 -7.07
CA CYS A 377 7.57 11.32 -6.49
C CYS A 377 8.17 11.69 -5.13
N LEU A 378 8.88 12.82 -5.06
CA LEU A 378 9.51 13.30 -3.83
C LEU A 378 8.48 13.66 -2.76
N ASN A 379 7.36 14.29 -3.13
CA ASN A 379 6.26 14.60 -2.22
C ASN A 379 5.65 13.34 -1.62
N TYR A 380 5.42 12.30 -2.43
CA TYR A 380 4.94 11.00 -1.96
C TYR A 380 5.86 10.39 -0.91
N TYR A 381 7.16 10.27 -1.21
CA TYR A 381 8.12 9.68 -0.26
C TYR A 381 8.36 10.57 0.96
N SER A 382 8.29 11.88 0.83
CA SER A 382 8.35 12.82 1.97
C SER A 382 7.15 12.67 2.91
N THR A 383 5.95 12.49 2.35
CA THR A 383 4.73 12.23 3.13
C THR A 383 4.83 10.89 3.85
N LEU A 384 5.31 9.85 3.17
CA LEU A 384 5.54 8.54 3.74
C LEU A 384 6.59 8.58 4.87
N ALA A 385 7.67 9.35 4.68
CA ALA A 385 8.71 9.56 5.70
C ALA A 385 8.10 10.16 6.98
N GLY A 386 7.28 11.20 6.85
CA GLY A 386 6.57 11.82 7.97
C GLY A 386 5.68 10.83 8.73
N TYR A 387 5.01 9.92 8.02
CA TYR A 387 4.19 8.87 8.65
C TYR A 387 5.03 7.92 9.53
N TYR A 388 6.24 7.57 9.07
CA TYR A 388 7.17 6.70 9.82
C TYR A 388 8.08 7.47 10.80
N GLY A 389 7.91 8.78 10.95
CA GLY A 389 8.72 9.60 11.85
C GLY A 389 10.15 9.88 11.35
N TYR A 390 10.38 9.76 10.05
CA TYR A 390 11.63 10.10 9.38
C TYR A 390 11.49 11.43 8.60
N ASP A 391 12.62 12.03 8.26
CA ASP A 391 12.70 12.91 7.09
C ASP A 391 12.89 12.07 5.80
N LEU A 392 12.85 12.73 4.64
CA LEU A 392 12.94 12.02 3.36
C LEU A 392 14.24 11.21 3.23
N ASP A 393 15.39 11.80 3.58
CA ASP A 393 16.66 11.10 3.53
C ASP A 393 16.71 9.91 4.50
N GLY A 394 16.14 10.07 5.68
CA GLY A 394 16.02 9.00 6.68
C GLY A 394 15.18 7.82 6.19
N LEU A 395 14.04 8.07 5.54
CA LEU A 395 13.23 7.02 4.90
C LEU A 395 14.03 6.31 3.80
N VAL A 396 14.63 7.10 2.89
CA VAL A 396 15.37 6.60 1.73
C VAL A 396 16.55 5.72 2.14
N GLN A 397 17.28 6.12 3.18
CA GLN A 397 18.44 5.36 3.66
C GLN A 397 18.07 4.15 4.52
N ASN A 398 17.12 4.30 5.46
CA ASN A 398 16.87 3.26 6.46
C ASN A 398 15.82 2.23 6.01
N LEU A 399 14.83 2.62 5.18
CA LEU A 399 13.76 1.74 4.72
C LEU A 399 13.90 1.34 3.26
N LEU A 400 14.32 2.24 2.37
CA LEU A 400 14.43 1.95 0.95
C LEU A 400 15.83 1.47 0.52
N GLY A 401 16.86 1.64 1.38
CA GLY A 401 18.20 1.11 1.16
C GLY A 401 19.04 1.85 0.12
N TYR A 402 18.69 3.06 -0.27
CA TYR A 402 19.52 3.91 -1.13
C TYR A 402 20.51 4.72 -0.30
N GLU A 403 21.63 5.13 -0.91
CA GLU A 403 22.64 5.95 -0.23
C GLU A 403 22.18 7.38 0.06
N SER A 404 21.27 7.92 -0.77
CA SER A 404 20.71 9.27 -0.66
C SER A 404 19.43 9.40 -1.50
N THR A 405 18.68 10.48 -1.30
CA THR A 405 17.53 10.83 -2.15
C THR A 405 17.94 11.04 -3.60
N ASP A 406 19.11 11.65 -3.86
CA ASP A 406 19.65 11.80 -5.23
C ASP A 406 19.97 10.46 -5.87
N ALA A 407 20.50 9.48 -5.11
CA ALA A 407 20.74 8.12 -5.60
C ALA A 407 19.43 7.41 -5.92
N MET A 408 18.37 7.61 -5.14
CA MET A 408 17.03 7.12 -5.44
C MET A 408 16.48 7.75 -6.73
N LEU A 409 16.57 9.08 -6.90
CA LEU A 409 16.14 9.75 -8.12
C LEU A 409 16.88 9.26 -9.36
N ALA A 410 18.19 9.09 -9.27
CA ALA A 410 18.99 8.55 -10.37
C ALA A 410 18.57 7.11 -10.74
N HIS A 411 18.16 6.31 -9.75
CA HIS A 411 17.63 4.96 -9.99
C HIS A 411 16.25 5.02 -10.66
N LEU A 412 15.41 5.98 -10.31
CA LEU A 412 14.04 6.15 -10.82
C LEU A 412 13.96 6.96 -12.13
N GLU A 413 15.07 7.52 -12.62
CA GLU A 413 15.11 8.43 -13.78
C GLU A 413 14.36 7.86 -15.00
N SER A 414 14.65 6.62 -15.37
CA SER A 414 13.99 5.95 -16.51
C SER A 414 12.48 5.77 -16.30
N SER A 415 12.04 5.50 -15.07
CA SER A 415 10.62 5.36 -14.75
C SER A 415 9.91 6.70 -14.82
N LEU A 416 10.52 7.76 -14.26
CA LEU A 416 9.98 9.12 -14.28
C LEU A 416 9.90 9.66 -15.72
N GLU A 417 10.89 9.32 -16.57
CA GLU A 417 10.86 9.62 -18.01
C GLU A 417 9.67 8.92 -18.69
N ASN A 418 9.44 7.64 -18.41
CA ASN A 418 8.32 6.89 -18.97
C ASN A 418 6.96 7.44 -18.50
N TYR A 419 6.81 7.79 -17.24
CA TYR A 419 5.59 8.45 -16.74
C TYR A 419 5.35 9.80 -17.40
N SER A 420 6.42 10.56 -17.64
CA SER A 420 6.32 11.83 -18.38
C SER A 420 5.89 11.63 -19.85
N LYS A 421 6.40 10.58 -20.50
CA LYS A 421 5.98 10.19 -21.86
C LYS A 421 4.51 9.78 -21.88
N GLU A 422 4.10 8.96 -20.93
CA GLU A 422 2.71 8.51 -20.81
C GLU A 422 1.75 9.68 -20.58
N ALA A 423 2.09 10.60 -19.68
CA ALA A 423 1.31 11.80 -19.43
C ALA A 423 1.15 12.68 -20.68
N LEU A 424 2.21 12.83 -21.48
CA LEU A 424 2.15 13.51 -22.77
C LEU A 424 1.33 12.74 -23.80
N LEU A 425 1.40 11.42 -23.79
CA LEU A 425 0.66 10.55 -24.71
C LEU A 425 -0.84 10.71 -24.52
N TYR A 426 -1.33 10.72 -23.28
CA TYR A 426 -2.75 10.97 -22.97
C TYR A 426 -3.23 12.30 -23.57
N GLN A 427 -2.47 13.37 -23.35
CA GLN A 427 -2.82 14.67 -23.92
C GLN A 427 -2.72 14.68 -25.46
N ALA A 428 -1.71 14.04 -26.05
CA ALA A 428 -1.57 13.97 -27.52
C ALA A 428 -2.75 13.25 -28.18
N VAL A 429 -3.23 12.15 -27.58
CA VAL A 429 -4.43 11.44 -28.04
C VAL A 429 -5.67 12.32 -27.89
N ALA A 430 -5.82 12.96 -26.72
CA ALA A 430 -6.95 13.86 -26.47
C ALA A 430 -6.98 15.03 -27.48
N GLU A 431 -5.82 15.64 -27.75
CA GLU A 431 -5.69 16.70 -28.78
C GLU A 431 -6.00 16.19 -30.18
N SER A 432 -5.56 14.96 -30.52
CA SER A 432 -5.72 14.39 -31.85
C SER A 432 -7.19 14.04 -32.20
N LEU A 433 -7.93 13.55 -31.19
CA LEU A 433 -9.31 13.08 -31.33
C LEU A 433 -10.36 14.07 -30.79
N ASP A 434 -9.93 15.24 -30.30
CA ASP A 434 -10.79 16.25 -29.64
C ASP A 434 -11.58 15.64 -28.45
N ILE A 435 -10.92 14.81 -27.65
CA ILE A 435 -11.55 14.13 -26.49
C ILE A 435 -11.68 15.12 -25.35
N THR A 436 -12.87 15.15 -24.77
CA THR A 436 -13.16 15.85 -23.51
C THR A 436 -13.89 14.90 -22.57
N PRO A 437 -13.62 14.95 -21.25
CA PRO A 437 -14.36 14.13 -20.30
C PRO A 437 -15.84 14.45 -20.31
N THR A 438 -16.68 13.44 -20.19
CA THR A 438 -18.13 13.61 -19.95
C THR A 438 -18.38 14.16 -18.53
N GLN A 439 -19.57 14.74 -18.31
CA GLN A 439 -19.94 15.20 -16.99
C GLN A 439 -19.93 14.07 -15.95
N GLU A 440 -20.33 12.87 -16.31
CA GLU A 440 -20.30 11.67 -15.45
C GLU A 440 -18.86 11.34 -15.04
N GLN A 441 -17.89 11.38 -15.97
CA GLN A 441 -16.47 11.18 -15.68
C GLN A 441 -15.90 12.27 -14.77
N LEU A 442 -16.30 13.53 -14.93
CA LEU A 442 -15.90 14.63 -14.05
C LEU A 442 -16.52 14.50 -12.65
N ASP A 443 -17.77 14.08 -12.57
CA ASP A 443 -18.49 13.89 -11.29
C ASP A 443 -17.90 12.74 -10.49
N ALA A 444 -17.36 11.71 -11.15
CA ALA A 444 -16.69 10.60 -10.48
C ALA A 444 -15.48 11.04 -9.63
N TYR A 445 -14.89 12.19 -9.94
CA TYR A 445 -13.74 12.74 -9.20
C TYR A 445 -14.11 13.98 -8.37
N SER A 446 -15.39 14.31 -8.22
CA SER A 446 -15.85 15.54 -7.54
C SER A 446 -15.44 15.61 -6.07
N ASP A 447 -15.45 14.49 -5.36
CA ASP A 447 -15.15 14.42 -3.92
C ASP A 447 -13.63 14.55 -3.63
N TYR A 448 -12.79 14.48 -4.66
CA TYR A 448 -11.32 14.56 -4.54
C TYR A 448 -10.75 15.95 -4.85
N LYS A 449 -11.58 16.88 -5.31
CA LYS A 449 -11.16 18.22 -5.72
C LYS A 449 -10.53 19.05 -4.60
N ASP A 450 -11.01 18.85 -3.37
CA ASP A 450 -10.46 19.54 -2.21
C ASP A 450 -9.05 19.04 -1.84
N THR A 451 -8.74 17.79 -2.19
CA THR A 451 -7.45 17.16 -1.88
C THR A 451 -6.42 17.35 -3.00
N TYR A 452 -6.82 17.15 -4.26
CA TYR A 452 -5.90 17.12 -5.40
C TYR A 452 -6.04 18.33 -6.33
N GLY A 453 -7.05 19.17 -6.10
CA GLY A 453 -7.37 20.30 -6.95
C GLY A 453 -8.21 19.92 -8.17
N GLN A 454 -8.91 20.93 -8.73
CA GLN A 454 -9.85 20.76 -9.84
C GLN A 454 -9.15 20.28 -11.11
N ASN A 455 -8.02 20.89 -11.48
CA ASN A 455 -7.34 20.63 -12.76
C ASN A 455 -6.77 19.21 -12.80
N TYR A 456 -6.23 18.71 -11.66
CA TYR A 456 -5.78 17.33 -11.55
C TYR A 456 -6.95 16.33 -11.71
N CYS A 457 -8.07 16.58 -11.04
CA CYS A 457 -9.27 15.74 -11.19
C CYS A 457 -9.79 15.73 -12.62
N THR A 458 -9.69 16.88 -13.32
CA THR A 458 -10.03 16.96 -14.74
C THR A 458 -9.04 16.16 -15.60
N MET A 459 -7.74 16.23 -15.32
CA MET A 459 -6.71 15.43 -16.00
C MET A 459 -6.99 13.93 -15.85
N VAL A 460 -7.30 13.45 -14.64
CA VAL A 460 -7.62 12.03 -14.40
C VAL A 460 -8.89 11.61 -15.16
N ALA A 461 -9.93 12.44 -15.16
CA ALA A 461 -11.14 12.19 -15.94
C ALA A 461 -10.85 12.17 -17.46
N LEU A 462 -9.94 13.01 -17.94
CA LEU A 462 -9.47 13.00 -19.31
C LEU A 462 -8.72 11.72 -19.67
N MET A 463 -7.85 11.24 -18.79
CA MET A 463 -7.15 9.96 -18.97
C MET A 463 -8.14 8.80 -19.08
N ASP A 464 -9.21 8.79 -18.27
CA ASP A 464 -10.28 7.80 -18.37
C ASP A 464 -11.05 7.89 -19.69
N ALA A 465 -11.34 9.11 -20.16
CA ALA A 465 -12.01 9.33 -21.45
C ALA A 465 -11.15 8.84 -22.62
N VAL A 466 -9.86 9.14 -22.61
CA VAL A 466 -8.88 8.68 -23.60
C VAL A 466 -8.79 7.16 -23.60
N THR A 467 -8.55 6.54 -22.44
CA THR A 467 -8.46 5.09 -22.29
C THR A 467 -9.73 4.40 -22.81
N SER A 468 -10.89 4.88 -22.41
CA SER A 468 -12.19 4.32 -22.87
C SER A 468 -12.35 4.42 -24.38
N THR A 469 -11.95 5.55 -24.98
CA THR A 469 -12.02 5.75 -26.43
C THR A 469 -11.11 4.78 -27.17
N LEU A 470 -9.86 4.69 -26.74
CA LEU A 470 -8.86 3.81 -27.36
C LEU A 470 -9.22 2.34 -27.22
N THR A 471 -9.64 1.91 -26.02
CA THR A 471 -10.05 0.52 -25.74
C THR A 471 -11.28 0.12 -26.56
N SER A 472 -12.24 1.06 -26.74
CA SER A 472 -13.41 0.81 -27.59
C SER A 472 -13.06 0.70 -29.06
N GLY A 473 -12.00 1.36 -29.51
CA GLY A 473 -11.48 1.29 -30.89
C GLY A 473 -10.54 0.10 -31.15
N ALA A 474 -10.02 -0.53 -30.11
CA ALA A 474 -9.04 -1.61 -30.23
C ALA A 474 -9.62 -2.84 -30.94
N VAL A 475 -8.80 -3.46 -31.78
CA VAL A 475 -9.15 -4.69 -32.54
C VAL A 475 -8.50 -5.89 -31.85
N VAL A 476 -9.28 -6.62 -31.06
CA VAL A 476 -8.81 -7.83 -30.37
C VAL A 476 -9.00 -9.06 -31.26
N SER A 477 -7.94 -9.78 -31.63
CA SER A 477 -7.94 -10.92 -32.56
C SER A 477 -7.32 -12.19 -31.97
#